data_4a9c1feaa681cf2af797ef8ab96b5601
#
_entry.id   4a9c1feaa681cf2af797ef8ab96b5601
#
_cell.length_a   1.000
_cell.length_b   1.000
_cell.length_c   1.000
_cell.angle_alpha   90.00
_cell.angle_beta   90.00
_cell.angle_gamma   90.00
#
_symmetry.space_group_name_H-M   'P 1'
#
loop_
_entity.id
_entity.type
_entity.pdbx_description
1 polymer ?
#
loop_
_entity_poly.entity_id
_entity_poly.type
_entity_poly.pdbx_seq_one_letter_code
_entity_poly.pdbx_strand_id
1 'polypeptide(L)'
;YCKGVWITVIMDERENPYSYRHPYQLFGLSKQMITTLVRMAGEDHIEVEEPVCLYGYPVKRFEKNQELAFLERNIFRYGSGRYDKAVENLEIHAAGNPRQEADAVAEGIRRLVRKEQYRYRDIGVIVSDMNVYGDYLEQAFENYGIPVFMDHKRSILLNSFVEYIRSLLNMAEKNFSYESVFRFLRTNLAGFACEEVDELENYVLGLGIRGYKGWQNRWIRRLKGMEEEELDRLNHYRVQLVEKADNLMFVLKQKRKTVRDITMAVYEFMVKENIQERLQRTEEEFQKAGELALAKEYSQVYRIIIELFDKFVELLGEEPVGLNEYCKLLDAGLEEARVGVIPPSVDQVVAGDMQRTRLKDIR
;
A
#
# COMPACT_ATOMS: atom_id res chain seq x y z
N TYR A 1 0.04 -18.93 -29.42
CA TYR A 1 0.12 -18.47 -30.81
C TYR A 1 -1.19 -17.78 -31.18
N CYS A 2 -1.15 -16.43 -31.41
CA CYS A 2 -2.29 -15.64 -31.88
C CYS A 2 -2.33 -15.61 -33.40
N LYS A 3 -3.55 -15.60 -34.00
CA LYS A 3 -3.75 -15.40 -35.44
C LYS A 3 -3.74 -13.91 -35.84
N GLY A 4 -3.94 -13.01 -34.87
CA GLY A 4 -3.92 -11.57 -35.03
C GLY A 4 -3.95 -10.87 -33.70
N VAL A 5 -3.45 -9.63 -33.63
CA VAL A 5 -3.42 -8.79 -32.44
C VAL A 5 -4.03 -7.42 -32.82
N TRP A 6 -4.98 -6.97 -32.01
CA TRP A 6 -5.61 -5.65 -32.15
C TRP A 6 -5.15 -4.77 -30.98
N ILE A 7 -4.60 -3.62 -31.30
CA ILE A 7 -4.08 -2.69 -30.31
C ILE A 7 -4.80 -1.35 -30.45
N THR A 8 -5.47 -0.90 -29.37
CA THR A 8 -6.13 0.41 -29.33
C THR A 8 -5.21 1.43 -28.71
N VAL A 9 -5.06 2.59 -29.33
CA VAL A 9 -4.20 3.68 -28.87
C VAL A 9 -4.98 4.98 -28.89
N ILE A 10 -4.87 5.77 -27.83
CA ILE A 10 -5.44 7.11 -27.77
C ILE A 10 -4.50 8.09 -28.48
N MET A 11 -5.04 8.79 -29.46
CA MET A 11 -4.32 9.78 -30.28
C MET A 11 -5.27 10.87 -30.76
N ASP A 12 -4.76 12.07 -30.97
CA ASP A 12 -5.50 13.17 -31.62
C ASP A 12 -5.40 13.05 -33.14
N GLU A 13 -6.46 13.40 -33.86
CA GLU A 13 -6.52 13.38 -35.33
C GLU A 13 -5.44 14.24 -36.02
N ARG A 14 -4.95 15.26 -35.32
CA ARG A 14 -3.90 16.18 -35.79
C ARG A 14 -2.48 15.64 -35.60
N GLU A 15 -2.32 14.50 -34.98
CA GLU A 15 -1.03 13.91 -34.72
C GLU A 15 -0.69 12.77 -35.68
N ASN A 16 0.52 12.75 -36.18
CA ASN A 16 0.99 11.59 -36.93
C ASN A 16 1.47 10.50 -35.96
N PRO A 17 0.82 9.31 -35.92
CA PRO A 17 1.14 8.23 -34.98
C PRO A 17 2.54 7.68 -35.12
N TYR A 18 3.14 7.79 -36.31
CA TYR A 18 4.47 7.26 -36.61
C TYR A 18 5.58 8.28 -36.41
N SER A 19 5.29 9.52 -36.00
CA SER A 19 6.27 10.59 -35.81
C SER A 19 6.72 10.73 -34.35
N TYR A 20 7.40 9.73 -33.79
CA TYR A 20 8.04 9.87 -32.50
C TYR A 20 9.37 10.64 -32.63
N ARG A 21 9.51 11.68 -31.80
CA ARG A 21 10.75 12.51 -31.74
C ARG A 21 11.37 12.52 -30.36
N HIS A 22 10.56 12.75 -29.32
CA HIS A 22 11.03 12.78 -27.93
C HIS A 22 9.85 12.53 -26.97
N PRO A 23 10.11 12.10 -25.72
CA PRO A 23 9.07 11.69 -24.77
C PRO A 23 8.13 12.84 -24.36
N TYR A 24 8.57 14.09 -24.42
CA TYR A 24 7.79 15.25 -23.99
C TYR A 24 6.85 15.81 -25.08
N GLN A 25 6.83 15.23 -26.25
CA GLN A 25 5.87 15.64 -27.27
C GLN A 25 4.46 15.15 -26.94
N LEU A 26 3.45 15.84 -27.42
CA LEU A 26 2.08 15.44 -27.25
C LEU A 26 1.87 14.02 -27.79
N PHE A 27 1.26 13.13 -26.97
CA PHE A 27 1.15 11.69 -27.23
C PHE A 27 2.48 10.96 -27.43
N GLY A 28 3.58 11.46 -26.83
CA GLY A 28 4.92 10.90 -27.00
C GLY A 28 5.01 9.41 -26.65
N LEU A 29 4.42 8.98 -25.52
CA LEU A 29 4.40 7.56 -25.11
C LEU A 29 3.62 6.68 -26.10
N SER A 30 2.47 7.15 -26.58
CA SER A 30 1.67 6.44 -27.58
C SER A 30 2.43 6.28 -28.90
N LYS A 31 3.09 7.33 -29.36
CA LYS A 31 3.91 7.32 -30.59
C LYS A 31 5.13 6.40 -30.44
N GLN A 32 5.80 6.43 -29.29
CA GLN A 32 6.91 5.54 -28.98
C GLN A 32 6.47 4.07 -29.01
N MET A 33 5.35 3.76 -28.37
CA MET A 33 4.78 2.41 -28.35
C MET A 33 4.47 1.94 -29.79
N ILE A 34 3.75 2.73 -30.59
CA ILE A 34 3.43 2.40 -31.98
C ILE A 34 4.70 2.14 -32.78
N THR A 35 5.67 3.06 -32.72
CA THR A 35 6.93 2.93 -33.46
C THR A 35 7.69 1.65 -33.05
N THR A 36 7.70 1.32 -31.75
CA THR A 36 8.34 0.10 -31.25
C THR A 36 7.63 -1.16 -31.76
N LEU A 37 6.32 -1.19 -31.70
CA LEU A 37 5.53 -2.33 -32.18
C LEU A 37 5.67 -2.56 -33.69
N VAL A 38 5.63 -1.49 -34.49
CA VAL A 38 5.83 -1.58 -35.93
C VAL A 38 7.25 -2.08 -36.27
N ARG A 39 8.26 -1.64 -35.53
CA ARG A 39 9.64 -2.13 -35.70
C ARG A 39 9.74 -3.63 -35.38
N MET A 40 9.17 -4.07 -34.25
CA MET A 40 9.14 -5.49 -33.83
C MET A 40 8.40 -6.35 -34.87
N ALA A 41 7.26 -5.89 -35.36
CA ALA A 41 6.52 -6.58 -36.42
C ALA A 41 7.36 -6.75 -37.69
N GLY A 42 8.11 -5.71 -38.08
CA GLY A 42 9.03 -5.78 -39.23
C GLY A 42 10.18 -6.77 -39.03
N GLU A 43 10.76 -6.82 -37.83
CA GLU A 43 11.82 -7.78 -37.45
C GLU A 43 11.34 -9.24 -37.52
N ASP A 44 10.08 -9.47 -37.12
CA ASP A 44 9.45 -10.82 -37.10
C ASP A 44 8.64 -11.12 -38.37
N HIS A 45 8.74 -10.30 -39.43
CA HIS A 45 8.00 -10.44 -40.68
C HIS A 45 6.46 -10.55 -40.49
N ILE A 46 5.91 -9.82 -39.52
CA ILE A 46 4.47 -9.76 -39.26
C ILE A 46 3.89 -8.59 -40.07
N GLU A 47 2.84 -8.89 -40.85
CA GLU A 47 2.11 -7.87 -41.61
C GLU A 47 1.36 -6.92 -40.68
N VAL A 48 1.55 -5.61 -40.88
CA VAL A 48 0.83 -4.56 -40.14
C VAL A 48 -0.22 -3.96 -41.08
N GLU A 49 -1.48 -4.14 -40.74
CA GLU A 49 -2.59 -3.57 -41.49
C GLU A 49 -2.70 -2.06 -41.30
N GLU A 50 -3.37 -1.37 -42.21
CA GLU A 50 -3.68 0.05 -42.09
C GLU A 50 -4.49 0.34 -40.82
N PRO A 51 -4.16 1.41 -40.09
CA PRO A 51 -4.84 1.72 -38.84
C PRO A 51 -6.28 2.17 -39.05
N VAL A 52 -7.20 1.63 -38.26
CA VAL A 52 -8.58 2.12 -38.20
C VAL A 52 -8.66 3.33 -37.28
N CYS A 53 -8.89 4.51 -37.89
CA CYS A 53 -8.96 5.77 -37.17
C CYS A 53 -10.42 6.10 -36.78
N LEU A 54 -10.68 6.18 -35.46
CA LEU A 54 -11.99 6.51 -34.92
C LEU A 54 -12.01 7.96 -34.41
N TYR A 55 -11.87 8.89 -35.34
CA TYR A 55 -11.89 10.31 -35.02
C TYR A 55 -13.29 10.89 -35.18
N GLY A 56 -13.63 11.83 -34.33
CA GLY A 56 -14.88 12.59 -34.39
C GLY A 56 -14.85 13.79 -33.46
N TYR A 57 -15.44 14.89 -33.89
CA TYR A 57 -15.57 16.09 -33.06
C TYR A 57 -17.02 16.58 -33.06
N PRO A 58 -17.56 16.90 -31.87
CA PRO A 58 -16.97 16.67 -30.55
C PRO A 58 -16.76 15.17 -30.27
N VAL A 59 -15.75 14.82 -29.48
CA VAL A 59 -15.57 13.41 -29.04
C VAL A 59 -16.83 12.95 -28.34
N LYS A 60 -17.24 11.71 -28.54
CA LYS A 60 -18.50 11.14 -28.02
C LYS A 60 -18.72 11.43 -26.52
N ARG A 61 -17.66 11.40 -25.72
CA ARG A 61 -17.72 11.69 -24.28
C ARG A 61 -18.22 13.10 -23.97
N PHE A 62 -17.86 14.07 -24.79
CA PHE A 62 -18.21 15.48 -24.62
C PHE A 62 -19.26 15.99 -25.64
N GLU A 63 -19.96 15.09 -26.32
CA GLU A 63 -20.98 15.45 -27.32
C GLU A 63 -22.03 16.41 -26.75
N LYS A 64 -22.39 16.24 -25.48
CA LYS A 64 -23.40 17.07 -24.80
C LYS A 64 -22.81 18.29 -24.08
N ASN A 65 -21.47 18.44 -24.05
CA ASN A 65 -20.79 19.54 -23.35
C ASN A 65 -19.72 20.17 -24.25
N GLN A 66 -20.10 21.23 -24.93
CA GLN A 66 -19.24 21.93 -25.89
C GLN A 66 -18.03 22.61 -25.23
N GLU A 67 -18.14 23.02 -23.95
CA GLU A 67 -17.05 23.64 -23.19
C GLU A 67 -15.95 22.64 -22.95
N LEU A 68 -16.31 21.44 -22.46
CA LEU A 68 -15.36 20.37 -22.23
C LEU A 68 -14.77 19.84 -23.55
N ALA A 69 -15.57 19.76 -24.61
CA ALA A 69 -15.08 19.41 -25.94
C ALA A 69 -14.04 20.42 -26.45
N PHE A 70 -14.30 21.72 -26.25
CA PHE A 70 -13.34 22.77 -26.62
C PHE A 70 -12.07 22.69 -25.78
N LEU A 71 -12.21 22.50 -24.45
CA LEU A 71 -11.07 22.35 -23.53
C LEU A 71 -10.21 21.14 -23.92
N GLU A 72 -10.82 19.97 -24.10
CA GLU A 72 -10.12 18.74 -24.50
C GLU A 72 -9.32 18.93 -25.80
N ARG A 73 -9.94 19.55 -26.79
CA ARG A 73 -9.30 19.77 -28.11
C ARG A 73 -8.12 20.73 -28.05
N ASN A 74 -8.10 21.67 -27.12
CA ASN A 74 -7.17 22.79 -27.13
C ASN A 74 -6.19 22.81 -25.93
N ILE A 75 -6.46 22.08 -24.85
CA ILE A 75 -5.55 21.97 -23.73
C ILE A 75 -4.19 21.43 -24.21
N PHE A 76 -3.10 21.97 -23.70
CA PHE A 76 -1.71 21.66 -24.11
C PHE A 76 -1.33 22.07 -25.53
N ARG A 77 -2.15 22.88 -26.22
CA ARG A 77 -1.83 23.42 -27.54
C ARG A 77 -1.69 24.94 -27.49
N TYR A 78 -0.53 25.44 -27.88
CA TYR A 78 -0.28 26.86 -27.93
C TYR A 78 -1.05 27.51 -29.08
N GLY A 79 -1.63 28.71 -28.84
CA GLY A 79 -2.33 29.48 -29.84
C GLY A 79 -3.71 28.95 -30.26
N SER A 80 -4.32 28.16 -29.43
CA SER A 80 -5.56 27.39 -29.70
C SER A 80 -6.82 28.21 -29.60
N GLY A 81 -6.89 29.43 -29.82
CA GLY A 81 -8.15 30.20 -29.87
C GLY A 81 -8.81 30.43 -28.51
N ARG A 82 -9.91 31.21 -28.55
CA ARG A 82 -10.71 31.56 -27.38
C ARG A 82 -12.08 30.93 -27.51
N TYR A 83 -12.63 30.43 -26.39
CA TYR A 83 -14.04 30.03 -26.35
C TYR A 83 -14.93 31.28 -26.24
N ASP A 84 -15.81 31.49 -27.19
CA ASP A 84 -16.58 32.75 -27.32
C ASP A 84 -17.96 32.70 -26.66
N LYS A 85 -18.37 31.57 -26.10
CA LYS A 85 -19.66 31.40 -25.42
C LYS A 85 -19.50 31.53 -23.91
N ALA A 86 -20.61 31.71 -23.19
CA ALA A 86 -20.62 31.66 -21.72
C ALA A 86 -20.15 30.29 -21.23
N VAL A 87 -19.37 30.28 -20.16
CA VAL A 87 -18.86 29.06 -19.49
C VAL A 87 -19.72 28.79 -18.28
N GLU A 88 -20.43 27.67 -18.27
CA GLU A 88 -21.36 27.29 -17.20
C GLU A 88 -20.96 26.01 -16.49
N ASN A 89 -20.15 25.16 -17.16
CA ASN A 89 -19.80 23.83 -16.66
C ASN A 89 -18.32 23.69 -16.24
N LEU A 90 -17.59 24.79 -16.16
CA LEU A 90 -16.20 24.83 -15.73
C LEU A 90 -16.05 25.89 -14.63
N GLU A 91 -15.56 25.48 -13.48
CA GLU A 91 -15.23 26.37 -12.38
C GLU A 91 -13.73 26.22 -12.03
N ILE A 92 -13.09 27.34 -11.70
CA ILE A 92 -11.69 27.34 -11.22
C ILE A 92 -11.69 27.89 -9.81
N HIS A 93 -11.25 27.09 -8.86
CA HIS A 93 -11.12 27.46 -7.47
C HIS A 93 -9.65 27.59 -7.08
N ALA A 94 -9.31 28.65 -6.37
CA ALA A 94 -7.98 28.84 -5.79
C ALA A 94 -8.06 28.68 -4.27
N ALA A 95 -7.27 27.77 -3.73
CA ALA A 95 -7.16 27.54 -2.29
C ALA A 95 -5.77 27.94 -1.78
N GLY A 96 -5.69 28.28 -0.49
CA GLY A 96 -4.44 28.70 0.13
C GLY A 96 -3.47 27.55 0.44
N ASN A 97 -3.98 26.32 0.54
CA ASN A 97 -3.19 25.12 0.84
C ASN A 97 -3.99 23.84 0.46
N PRO A 98 -3.33 22.67 0.40
CA PRO A 98 -3.98 21.40 0.02
C PRO A 98 -5.18 21.00 0.89
N ARG A 99 -5.17 21.32 2.19
CA ARG A 99 -6.28 21.05 3.09
C ARG A 99 -7.52 21.83 2.71
N GLN A 100 -7.37 23.14 2.48
CA GLN A 100 -8.49 24.00 2.06
C GLN A 100 -9.01 23.60 0.67
N GLU A 101 -8.14 23.11 -0.20
CA GLU A 101 -8.53 22.58 -1.50
C GLU A 101 -9.39 21.32 -1.35
N ALA A 102 -8.99 20.38 -0.48
CA ALA A 102 -9.77 19.17 -0.18
C ALA A 102 -11.13 19.49 0.45
N ASP A 103 -11.17 20.45 1.40
CA ASP A 103 -12.42 20.92 2.01
C ASP A 103 -13.35 21.54 0.96
N ALA A 104 -12.83 22.38 0.04
CA ALA A 104 -13.60 22.99 -1.03
C ALA A 104 -14.17 21.94 -2.01
N VAL A 105 -13.38 20.89 -2.32
CA VAL A 105 -13.84 19.76 -3.12
C VAL A 105 -14.98 19.02 -2.43
N ALA A 106 -14.85 18.72 -1.14
CA ALA A 106 -15.87 18.04 -0.34
C ALA A 106 -17.19 18.87 -0.28
N GLU A 107 -17.07 20.18 -0.09
CA GLU A 107 -18.22 21.09 -0.12
C GLU A 107 -18.89 21.13 -1.50
N GLY A 108 -18.10 21.18 -2.58
CA GLY A 108 -18.59 21.10 -3.95
C GLY A 108 -19.37 19.81 -4.22
N ILE A 109 -18.84 18.66 -3.81
CA ILE A 109 -19.52 17.37 -3.94
C ILE A 109 -20.86 17.37 -3.18
N ARG A 110 -20.89 17.88 -1.95
CA ARG A 110 -22.14 17.98 -1.18
C ARG A 110 -23.15 18.90 -1.85
N ARG A 111 -22.72 19.99 -2.50
CA ARG A 111 -23.57 20.88 -3.28
C ARG A 111 -24.20 20.15 -4.45
N LEU A 112 -23.40 19.44 -5.26
CA LEU A 112 -23.85 18.66 -6.42
C LEU A 112 -24.87 17.58 -6.03
N VAL A 113 -24.59 16.81 -4.99
CA VAL A 113 -25.48 15.75 -4.54
C VAL A 113 -26.80 16.31 -3.98
N ARG A 114 -26.76 17.39 -3.17
CA ARG A 114 -27.94 17.92 -2.51
C ARG A 114 -28.83 18.78 -3.41
N LYS A 115 -28.22 19.58 -4.28
CA LYS A 115 -28.96 20.56 -5.08
C LYS A 115 -29.22 20.09 -6.53
N GLU A 116 -28.30 19.31 -7.09
CA GLU A 116 -28.34 18.96 -8.51
C GLU A 116 -28.60 17.45 -8.74
N GLN A 117 -28.94 16.72 -7.66
CA GLN A 117 -29.35 15.30 -7.71
C GLN A 117 -28.29 14.35 -8.33
N TYR A 118 -27.00 14.69 -8.21
CA TYR A 118 -25.93 13.77 -8.53
C TYR A 118 -25.87 12.64 -7.49
N ARG A 119 -25.49 11.44 -7.92
CA ARG A 119 -25.10 10.36 -7.02
C ARG A 119 -23.60 10.44 -6.78
N TYR A 120 -23.12 9.93 -5.68
CA TYR A 120 -21.67 9.92 -5.41
C TYR A 120 -20.88 9.21 -6.51
N ARG A 121 -21.40 8.11 -7.06
CA ARG A 121 -20.78 7.37 -8.18
C ARG A 121 -20.71 8.15 -9.50
N ASP A 122 -21.47 9.22 -9.65
CA ASP A 122 -21.43 10.07 -10.85
C ASP A 122 -20.28 11.10 -10.78
N ILE A 123 -19.53 11.14 -9.65
CA ILE A 123 -18.50 12.14 -9.35
C ILE A 123 -17.14 11.45 -9.21
N GLY A 124 -16.14 12.00 -9.89
CA GLY A 124 -14.74 11.59 -9.77
C GLY A 124 -13.85 12.75 -9.32
N VAL A 125 -12.85 12.45 -8.49
CA VAL A 125 -11.82 13.39 -8.05
C VAL A 125 -10.47 12.92 -8.54
N ILE A 126 -9.78 13.73 -9.31
CA ILE A 126 -8.44 13.44 -9.83
C ILE A 126 -7.44 14.42 -9.23
N VAL A 127 -6.40 13.88 -8.62
CA VAL A 127 -5.30 14.67 -8.06
C VAL A 127 -3.98 14.38 -8.79
N SER A 128 -3.06 15.30 -8.69
CA SER A 128 -1.73 15.15 -9.29
C SER A 128 -0.91 14.05 -8.60
N ASP A 129 -0.99 13.97 -7.26
CA ASP A 129 -0.26 13.01 -6.44
C ASP A 129 -1.08 12.62 -5.21
N MET A 130 -1.49 11.35 -5.14
CA MET A 130 -2.24 10.80 -4.01
C MET A 130 -1.42 10.73 -2.72
N ASN A 131 -0.08 10.69 -2.77
CA ASN A 131 0.73 10.71 -1.56
C ASN A 131 0.67 12.08 -0.85
N VAL A 132 0.42 13.15 -1.61
CA VAL A 132 0.28 14.52 -1.07
C VAL A 132 -1.16 14.80 -0.63
N TYR A 133 -2.14 14.42 -1.45
CA TYR A 133 -3.54 14.81 -1.25
C TYR A 133 -4.38 13.75 -0.53
N GLY A 134 -3.94 12.50 -0.50
CA GLY A 134 -4.75 11.37 -0.01
C GLY A 134 -5.31 11.58 1.38
N ASP A 135 -4.45 11.90 2.35
CA ASP A 135 -4.85 12.10 3.75
C ASP A 135 -5.79 13.31 3.92
N TYR A 136 -5.56 14.40 3.19
CA TYR A 136 -6.43 15.58 3.24
C TYR A 136 -7.81 15.28 2.67
N LEU A 137 -7.89 14.54 1.55
CA LEU A 137 -9.16 14.14 0.96
C LEU A 137 -9.91 13.15 1.86
N GLU A 138 -9.20 12.14 2.42
CA GLU A 138 -9.81 11.17 3.33
C GLU A 138 -10.44 11.88 4.54
N GLN A 139 -9.70 12.77 5.18
CA GLN A 139 -10.19 13.55 6.32
C GLN A 139 -11.36 14.48 5.96
N ALA A 140 -11.25 15.20 4.82
CA ALA A 140 -12.33 16.08 4.37
C ALA A 140 -13.60 15.28 4.07
N PHE A 141 -13.49 14.17 3.34
CA PHE A 141 -14.65 13.37 2.97
C PHE A 141 -15.31 12.70 4.18
N GLU A 142 -14.52 12.23 5.15
CA GLU A 142 -15.04 11.75 6.43
C GLU A 142 -15.81 12.83 7.17
N ASN A 143 -15.25 14.04 7.33
CA ASN A 143 -15.89 15.17 8.00
C ASN A 143 -17.21 15.58 7.34
N TYR A 144 -17.30 15.50 6.02
CA TYR A 144 -18.50 15.82 5.26
C TYR A 144 -19.45 14.63 5.07
N GLY A 145 -19.11 13.43 5.56
CA GLY A 145 -19.89 12.21 5.40
C GLY A 145 -20.04 11.79 3.93
N ILE A 146 -18.99 11.91 3.14
CA ILE A 146 -18.94 11.55 1.72
C ILE A 146 -18.35 10.17 1.57
N PRO A 147 -19.10 9.16 1.07
CA PRO A 147 -18.54 7.86 0.78
C PRO A 147 -17.55 7.96 -0.38
N VAL A 148 -16.32 7.52 -0.17
CA VAL A 148 -15.24 7.62 -1.17
C VAL A 148 -14.50 6.30 -1.32
N PHE A 149 -14.13 5.99 -2.55
CA PHE A 149 -13.10 5.01 -2.87
C PHE A 149 -11.81 5.76 -3.25
N MET A 150 -10.77 5.56 -2.47
CA MET A 150 -9.45 6.12 -2.75
C MET A 150 -8.64 5.11 -3.57
N ASP A 151 -8.42 5.40 -4.86
CA ASP A 151 -7.58 4.57 -5.74
C ASP A 151 -6.10 4.83 -5.45
N HIS A 152 -5.69 4.53 -4.22
CA HIS A 152 -4.28 4.57 -3.86
C HIS A 152 -3.89 3.32 -3.06
N LYS A 153 -2.64 2.95 -3.18
CA LYS A 153 -2.09 1.84 -2.42
C LYS A 153 -1.69 2.32 -1.03
N ARG A 154 -2.28 1.75 0.01
CA ARG A 154 -1.90 2.05 1.39
C ARG A 154 -0.56 1.41 1.75
N SER A 155 0.26 2.13 2.50
CA SER A 155 1.48 1.59 3.08
C SER A 155 1.12 0.55 4.16
N ILE A 156 1.89 -0.53 4.23
CA ILE A 156 1.73 -1.56 5.27
C ILE A 156 2.60 -1.31 6.50
N LEU A 157 3.37 -0.23 6.54
CA LEU A 157 4.35 0.03 7.61
C LEU A 157 3.77 0.10 9.02
N LEU A 158 2.51 0.51 9.15
CA LEU A 158 1.81 0.59 10.43
C LEU A 158 1.05 -0.70 10.80
N ASN A 159 1.09 -1.72 9.93
CA ASN A 159 0.44 -2.99 10.20
C ASN A 159 1.15 -3.75 11.33
N SER A 160 0.37 -4.33 12.25
CA SER A 160 0.95 -5.07 13.40
C SER A 160 1.77 -6.28 12.98
N PHE A 161 1.50 -6.89 11.84
CA PHE A 161 2.31 -7.99 11.32
C PHE A 161 3.68 -7.52 10.82
N VAL A 162 3.76 -6.35 10.20
CA VAL A 162 5.04 -5.73 9.84
C VAL A 162 5.86 -5.45 11.11
N GLU A 163 5.22 -4.88 12.13
CA GLU A 163 5.86 -4.62 13.42
C GLU A 163 6.30 -5.92 14.12
N TYR A 164 5.52 -7.00 14.01
CA TYR A 164 5.88 -8.32 14.53
C TYR A 164 7.20 -8.83 13.94
N ILE A 165 7.37 -8.77 12.62
CA ILE A 165 8.61 -9.22 11.95
C ILE A 165 9.79 -8.31 12.33
N ARG A 166 9.59 -6.99 12.29
CA ARG A 166 10.61 -6.00 12.63
C ARG A 166 11.09 -6.15 14.07
N SER A 167 10.16 -6.24 15.01
CA SER A 167 10.49 -6.40 16.43
C SER A 167 11.12 -7.76 16.75
N LEU A 168 10.72 -8.83 16.06
CA LEU A 168 11.33 -10.16 16.16
C LEU A 168 12.83 -10.12 15.78
N LEU A 169 13.16 -9.52 14.64
CA LEU A 169 14.55 -9.36 14.20
C LEU A 169 15.34 -8.43 15.12
N ASN A 170 14.73 -7.32 15.56
CA ASN A 170 15.33 -6.40 16.52
C ASN A 170 15.60 -7.07 17.87
N MET A 171 14.78 -8.01 18.30
CA MET A 171 14.98 -8.78 19.52
C MET A 171 16.28 -9.60 19.45
N ALA A 172 16.59 -10.17 18.30
CA ALA A 172 17.86 -10.85 18.06
C ALA A 172 19.04 -9.89 17.96
N GLU A 173 18.89 -8.80 17.20
CA GLU A 173 19.95 -7.80 16.98
C GLU A 173 20.35 -7.12 18.28
N LYS A 174 19.37 -6.68 19.07
CA LYS A 174 19.57 -5.97 20.34
C LYS A 174 19.68 -6.89 21.54
N ASN A 175 19.92 -8.19 21.29
CA ASN A 175 20.14 -9.21 22.32
C ASN A 175 19.06 -9.18 23.42
N PHE A 176 17.77 -9.23 23.05
CA PHE A 176 16.66 -9.20 24.01
C PHE A 176 16.69 -7.97 24.93
N SER A 177 16.87 -6.78 24.34
CA SER A 177 16.67 -5.54 25.08
C SER A 177 15.19 -5.44 25.51
N TYR A 178 14.95 -4.73 26.62
CA TYR A 178 13.60 -4.48 27.11
C TYR A 178 12.65 -4.00 26.00
N GLU A 179 13.04 -2.95 25.29
CA GLU A 179 12.23 -2.36 24.22
C GLU A 179 11.91 -3.36 23.11
N SER A 180 12.90 -4.14 22.66
CA SER A 180 12.69 -5.07 21.53
C SER A 180 11.76 -6.22 21.90
N VAL A 181 11.86 -6.75 23.13
CA VAL A 181 11.00 -7.83 23.60
C VAL A 181 9.56 -7.35 23.76
N PHE A 182 9.33 -6.21 24.43
CA PHE A 182 7.96 -5.76 24.67
C PHE A 182 7.30 -5.18 23.41
N ARG A 183 8.06 -4.62 22.47
CA ARG A 183 7.53 -4.31 21.13
C ARG A 183 7.00 -5.57 20.43
N PHE A 184 7.75 -6.67 20.48
CA PHE A 184 7.32 -7.95 19.91
C PHE A 184 6.07 -8.49 20.60
N LEU A 185 6.07 -8.57 21.93
CA LEU A 185 4.96 -9.10 22.70
C LEU A 185 3.67 -8.31 22.53
N ARG A 186 3.76 -6.98 22.39
CA ARG A 186 2.60 -6.07 22.23
C ARG A 186 2.02 -6.01 20.82
N THR A 187 2.52 -6.81 19.89
CA THR A 187 1.94 -6.89 18.53
C THR A 187 0.61 -7.65 18.46
N ASN A 188 0.17 -8.29 19.54
CA ASN A 188 -0.97 -9.22 19.65
C ASN A 188 -0.80 -10.50 18.78
N LEU A 189 0.34 -10.64 18.08
CA LEU A 189 0.66 -11.80 17.26
C LEU A 189 1.63 -12.78 17.93
N ALA A 190 2.25 -12.39 19.05
CA ALA A 190 3.21 -13.22 19.78
C ALA A 190 2.57 -14.38 20.57
N GLY A 191 1.22 -14.37 20.73
CA GLY A 191 0.45 -15.42 21.41
C GLY A 191 0.52 -15.34 22.92
N PHE A 192 0.57 -14.13 23.44
CA PHE A 192 0.41 -13.79 24.85
C PHE A 192 -0.79 -12.85 25.01
N ALA A 193 -1.54 -13.00 26.11
CA ALA A 193 -2.59 -12.06 26.46
C ALA A 193 -2.00 -10.73 26.96
N CYS A 194 -2.75 -9.64 26.85
CA CYS A 194 -2.27 -8.32 27.28
C CYS A 194 -1.86 -8.31 28.76
N GLU A 195 -2.64 -8.96 29.60
CA GLU A 195 -2.40 -9.09 31.04
C GLU A 195 -1.10 -9.85 31.34
N GLU A 196 -0.82 -10.92 30.57
CA GLU A 196 0.43 -11.69 30.68
C GLU A 196 1.64 -10.85 30.31
N VAL A 197 1.51 -10.02 29.27
CA VAL A 197 2.56 -9.09 28.82
C VAL A 197 2.81 -8.03 29.89
N ASP A 198 1.74 -7.47 30.49
CA ASP A 198 1.86 -6.46 31.54
C ASP A 198 2.51 -7.03 32.83
N GLU A 199 2.15 -8.26 33.23
CA GLU A 199 2.83 -8.95 34.35
C GLU A 199 4.32 -9.16 34.08
N LEU A 200 4.66 -9.65 32.88
CA LEU A 200 6.05 -9.83 32.46
C LEU A 200 6.83 -8.51 32.45
N GLU A 201 6.21 -7.46 31.91
CA GLU A 201 6.86 -6.14 31.78
C GLU A 201 7.19 -5.55 33.15
N ASN A 202 6.24 -5.57 34.07
CA ASN A 202 6.41 -5.08 35.44
C ASN A 202 7.55 -5.83 36.14
N TYR A 203 7.61 -7.14 35.99
CA TYR A 203 8.65 -7.96 36.61
C TYR A 203 10.03 -7.68 35.99
N VAL A 204 10.13 -7.67 34.67
CA VAL A 204 11.37 -7.43 33.94
C VAL A 204 11.95 -6.04 34.24
N LEU A 205 11.09 -5.01 34.32
CA LEU A 205 11.46 -3.66 34.71
C LEU A 205 11.93 -3.60 36.16
N GLY A 206 11.16 -4.18 37.08
CA GLY A 206 11.43 -4.14 38.51
C GLY A 206 12.76 -4.80 38.90
N LEU A 207 13.18 -5.82 38.15
CA LEU A 207 14.43 -6.55 38.40
C LEU A 207 15.57 -6.23 37.43
N GLY A 208 15.29 -5.39 36.39
CA GLY A 208 16.29 -4.99 35.42
C GLY A 208 16.79 -6.14 34.55
N ILE A 209 15.92 -7.10 34.19
CA ILE A 209 16.29 -8.28 33.39
C ILE A 209 16.65 -7.83 31.99
N ARG A 210 17.82 -8.21 31.50
CA ARG A 210 18.34 -7.83 30.18
C ARG A 210 19.12 -8.98 29.55
N GLY A 211 19.10 -9.00 28.22
CA GLY A 211 19.86 -9.91 27.41
C GLY A 211 19.31 -11.34 27.38
N TYR A 212 19.54 -12.04 26.26
CA TYR A 212 19.02 -13.39 26.03
C TYR A 212 19.33 -14.38 27.16
N LYS A 213 20.56 -14.31 27.73
CA LYS A 213 20.91 -15.14 28.89
C LYS A 213 20.05 -14.87 30.13
N GLY A 214 19.66 -13.61 30.35
CA GLY A 214 18.75 -13.24 31.44
C GLY A 214 17.35 -13.84 31.27
N TRP A 215 16.90 -14.03 30.03
CA TRP A 215 15.65 -14.68 29.68
C TRP A 215 15.76 -16.22 29.72
N GLN A 216 16.91 -16.80 29.37
CA GLN A 216 17.16 -18.25 29.43
C GLN A 216 17.21 -18.78 30.86
N ASN A 217 17.76 -18.00 31.79
CA ASN A 217 17.89 -18.40 33.17
C ASN A 217 16.56 -18.39 33.93
N ARG A 218 16.32 -19.40 34.76
CA ARG A 218 15.16 -19.40 35.68
C ARG A 218 15.20 -18.18 36.60
N TRP A 219 14.11 -17.45 36.70
CA TRP A 219 13.96 -16.34 37.62
C TRP A 219 13.62 -16.84 39.01
N ILE A 220 14.40 -16.41 40.01
CA ILE A 220 14.30 -16.86 41.42
C ILE A 220 14.03 -15.69 42.38
N ARG A 221 14.24 -14.43 41.92
CA ARG A 221 14.05 -13.26 42.77
C ARG A 221 12.58 -12.83 42.68
N ARG A 222 11.97 -12.51 43.82
CA ARG A 222 10.60 -11.98 43.88
C ARG A 222 10.62 -10.48 44.10
N LEU A 223 9.65 -9.79 43.51
CA LEU A 223 9.32 -8.40 43.85
C LEU A 223 8.67 -8.34 45.23
N LYS A 224 8.69 -7.18 45.86
CA LYS A 224 8.07 -7.00 47.17
C LYS A 224 6.57 -7.25 47.12
N GLY A 225 6.09 -8.21 47.89
CA GLY A 225 4.67 -8.60 47.95
C GLY A 225 4.27 -9.64 46.90
N MET A 226 5.19 -10.16 46.10
CA MET A 226 4.92 -11.21 45.11
C MET A 226 4.89 -12.58 45.74
N GLU A 227 3.86 -13.37 45.46
CA GLU A 227 3.71 -14.75 45.88
C GLU A 227 4.55 -15.71 44.98
N GLU A 228 4.80 -16.91 45.44
CA GLU A 228 5.62 -17.91 44.70
C GLU A 228 4.90 -18.38 43.41
N GLU A 229 3.59 -18.52 43.48
CA GLU A 229 2.74 -18.90 42.34
C GLU A 229 2.79 -17.86 41.20
N GLU A 230 2.88 -16.59 41.53
CA GLU A 230 3.06 -15.51 40.53
C GLU A 230 4.41 -15.60 39.84
N LEU A 231 5.48 -15.89 40.61
CA LEU A 231 6.81 -16.09 40.03
C LEU A 231 6.84 -17.32 39.12
N ASP A 232 6.15 -18.40 39.48
CA ASP A 232 6.08 -19.61 38.65
C ASP A 232 5.30 -19.35 37.35
N ARG A 233 4.21 -18.56 37.37
CA ARG A 233 3.53 -18.10 36.15
C ARG A 233 4.44 -17.28 35.25
N LEU A 234 5.18 -16.32 35.81
CA LEU A 234 6.14 -15.52 35.05
C LEU A 234 7.25 -16.37 34.44
N ASN A 235 7.76 -17.39 35.17
CA ASN A 235 8.70 -18.33 34.60
C ASN A 235 8.08 -19.17 33.47
N HIS A 236 6.80 -19.50 33.54
CA HIS A 236 6.10 -20.19 32.47
C HIS A 236 6.06 -19.32 31.20
N TYR A 237 5.65 -18.08 31.29
CA TYR A 237 5.65 -17.12 30.17
C TYR A 237 7.06 -16.92 29.60
N ARG A 238 8.06 -16.78 30.46
CA ARG A 238 9.47 -16.71 30.08
C ARG A 238 9.92 -17.91 29.25
N VAL A 239 9.59 -19.12 29.70
CA VAL A 239 9.96 -20.37 29.02
C VAL A 239 9.29 -20.42 27.65
N GLN A 240 7.98 -20.13 27.60
CA GLN A 240 7.27 -20.07 26.32
C GLN A 240 7.93 -19.14 25.31
N LEU A 241 8.32 -17.92 25.71
CA LEU A 241 8.97 -16.97 24.82
C LEU A 241 10.35 -17.48 24.35
N VAL A 242 11.14 -18.04 25.25
CA VAL A 242 12.49 -18.55 24.95
C VAL A 242 12.40 -19.76 24.00
N GLU A 243 11.53 -20.72 24.27
CA GLU A 243 11.35 -21.91 23.44
C GLU A 243 10.82 -21.57 22.03
N LYS A 244 9.94 -20.59 21.94
CA LYS A 244 9.49 -20.07 20.64
C LYS A 244 10.66 -19.52 19.84
N ALA A 245 11.49 -18.69 20.47
CA ALA A 245 12.55 -17.96 19.81
C ALA A 245 13.85 -18.76 19.58
N ASP A 246 14.06 -19.90 20.25
CA ASP A 246 15.37 -20.56 20.35
C ASP A 246 15.97 -20.95 18.99
N ASN A 247 15.19 -21.61 18.13
CA ASN A 247 15.62 -21.99 16.78
C ASN A 247 16.00 -20.77 15.93
N LEU A 248 15.16 -19.73 15.95
CA LEU A 248 15.43 -18.50 15.23
C LEU A 248 16.71 -17.83 15.75
N MET A 249 16.86 -17.72 17.08
CA MET A 249 18.04 -17.15 17.69
C MET A 249 19.32 -17.92 17.36
N PHE A 250 19.25 -19.25 17.26
CA PHE A 250 20.36 -20.08 16.84
C PHE A 250 20.86 -19.68 15.44
N VAL A 251 19.97 -19.55 14.47
CA VAL A 251 20.32 -19.14 13.10
C VAL A 251 20.83 -17.70 13.07
N LEU A 252 20.08 -16.77 13.69
CA LEU A 252 20.39 -15.34 13.63
C LEU A 252 21.72 -14.98 14.34
N LYS A 253 22.19 -15.78 15.28
CA LYS A 253 23.47 -15.59 15.98
C LYS A 253 24.68 -16.20 15.26
N GLN A 254 24.47 -16.95 14.17
CA GLN A 254 25.60 -17.48 13.41
C GLN A 254 26.44 -16.35 12.80
N LYS A 255 27.77 -16.54 12.80
CA LYS A 255 28.71 -15.55 12.25
C LYS A 255 28.68 -15.45 10.73
N ARG A 256 28.41 -16.58 10.07
CA ARG A 256 28.25 -16.64 8.60
C ARG A 256 26.84 -17.09 8.30
N LYS A 257 26.09 -16.22 7.70
CA LYS A 257 24.72 -16.46 7.27
C LYS A 257 24.43 -15.61 6.05
N THR A 258 23.54 -16.09 5.22
CA THR A 258 23.10 -15.43 3.97
C THR A 258 21.74 -14.79 4.16
N VAL A 259 21.31 -14.01 3.18
CA VAL A 259 19.94 -13.48 3.12
C VAL A 259 18.93 -14.61 3.16
N ARG A 260 19.18 -15.71 2.44
CA ARG A 260 18.34 -16.92 2.45
C ARG A 260 18.20 -17.53 3.85
N ASP A 261 19.31 -17.68 4.58
CA ASP A 261 19.29 -18.29 5.91
C ASP A 261 18.41 -17.51 6.89
N ILE A 262 18.52 -16.17 6.87
CA ILE A 262 17.71 -15.30 7.74
C ILE A 262 16.24 -15.34 7.32
N THR A 263 15.97 -15.20 6.01
CA THR A 263 14.59 -15.17 5.47
C THR A 263 13.87 -16.48 5.77
N MET A 264 14.53 -17.62 5.54
CA MET A 264 13.96 -18.95 5.83
C MET A 264 13.71 -19.15 7.32
N ALA A 265 14.63 -18.72 8.20
CA ALA A 265 14.45 -18.82 9.64
C ALA A 265 13.26 -18.00 10.15
N VAL A 266 13.05 -16.78 9.59
CA VAL A 266 11.88 -15.96 9.90
C VAL A 266 10.60 -16.62 9.38
N TYR A 267 10.62 -17.13 8.15
CA TYR A 267 9.47 -17.82 7.57
C TYR A 267 9.07 -19.06 8.38
N GLU A 268 10.03 -19.93 8.73
CA GLU A 268 9.78 -21.12 9.55
C GLU A 268 9.23 -20.75 10.93
N PHE A 269 9.72 -19.67 11.52
CA PHE A 269 9.17 -19.14 12.77
C PHE A 269 7.70 -18.72 12.61
N MET A 270 7.36 -18.00 11.55
CA MET A 270 5.99 -17.59 11.27
C MET A 270 5.05 -18.79 11.07
N VAL A 271 5.51 -19.82 10.35
CA VAL A 271 4.75 -21.06 10.14
C VAL A 271 4.55 -21.82 11.46
N LYS A 272 5.61 -21.99 12.26
CA LYS A 272 5.53 -22.64 13.58
C LYS A 272 4.53 -21.95 14.51
N GLU A 273 4.47 -20.63 14.48
CA GLU A 273 3.58 -19.83 15.33
C GLU A 273 2.18 -19.64 14.74
N ASN A 274 1.86 -20.28 13.61
CA ASN A 274 0.56 -20.19 12.91
C ASN A 274 0.11 -18.74 12.63
N ILE A 275 1.06 -17.88 12.22
CA ILE A 275 0.79 -16.45 12.03
C ILE A 275 -0.30 -16.19 10.99
N GLN A 276 -0.36 -16.99 9.92
CA GLN A 276 -1.39 -16.86 8.90
C GLN A 276 -2.81 -17.02 9.48
N GLU A 277 -3.04 -17.99 10.35
CA GLU A 277 -4.33 -18.20 11.00
C GLU A 277 -4.68 -17.06 11.96
N ARG A 278 -3.68 -16.51 12.67
CA ARG A 278 -3.90 -15.36 13.57
C ARG A 278 -4.30 -14.12 12.79
N LEU A 279 -3.63 -13.84 11.66
CA LEU A 279 -3.98 -12.74 10.77
C LEU A 279 -5.39 -12.90 10.20
N GLN A 280 -5.78 -14.12 9.83
CA GLN A 280 -7.11 -14.41 9.33
C GLN A 280 -8.18 -14.16 10.41
N ARG A 281 -7.94 -14.53 11.67
CA ARG A 281 -8.85 -14.21 12.78
C ARG A 281 -9.00 -12.70 12.96
N THR A 282 -7.88 -11.96 12.92
CA THR A 282 -7.91 -10.49 13.00
C THR A 282 -8.68 -9.87 11.83
N GLU A 283 -8.53 -10.40 10.61
CA GLU A 283 -9.35 -10.00 9.45
C GLU A 283 -10.84 -10.19 9.73
N GLU A 284 -11.25 -11.36 10.24
CA GLU A 284 -12.65 -11.67 10.57
C GLU A 284 -13.20 -10.74 11.67
N GLU A 285 -12.38 -10.38 12.65
CA GLU A 285 -12.75 -9.43 13.72
C GLU A 285 -13.03 -8.04 13.13
N PHE A 286 -12.15 -7.53 12.27
CA PHE A 286 -12.36 -6.27 11.57
C PHE A 286 -13.57 -6.30 10.64
N GLN A 287 -13.82 -7.42 9.95
CA GLN A 287 -15.04 -7.58 9.15
C GLN A 287 -16.32 -7.48 9.99
N LYS A 288 -16.34 -8.14 11.16
CA LYS A 288 -17.48 -8.09 12.10
C LYS A 288 -17.67 -6.70 12.72
N ALA A 289 -16.58 -5.98 12.95
CA ALA A 289 -16.61 -4.59 13.44
C ALA A 289 -17.01 -3.57 12.35
N GLY A 290 -17.10 -3.97 11.07
CA GLY A 290 -17.40 -3.07 9.95
C GLY A 290 -16.18 -2.32 9.41
N GLU A 291 -14.98 -2.59 9.92
CA GLU A 291 -13.71 -1.97 9.53
C GLU A 291 -13.15 -2.61 8.25
N LEU A 292 -13.89 -2.48 7.15
CA LEU A 292 -13.62 -3.21 5.90
C LEU A 292 -12.26 -2.89 5.27
N ALA A 293 -11.76 -1.67 5.47
CA ALA A 293 -10.44 -1.26 4.96
C ALA A 293 -9.31 -2.00 5.69
N LEU A 294 -9.39 -2.13 7.02
CA LEU A 294 -8.44 -2.89 7.84
C LEU A 294 -8.54 -4.38 7.53
N ALA A 295 -9.75 -4.94 7.48
CA ALA A 295 -9.95 -6.33 7.09
C ALA A 295 -9.27 -6.65 5.75
N LYS A 296 -9.43 -5.76 4.76
CA LYS A 296 -8.79 -5.93 3.45
C LYS A 296 -7.27 -5.84 3.51
N GLU A 297 -6.72 -4.99 4.36
CA GLU A 297 -5.27 -4.91 4.60
C GLU A 297 -4.75 -6.23 5.17
N TYR A 298 -5.40 -6.75 6.23
CA TYR A 298 -5.00 -8.01 6.87
C TYR A 298 -5.14 -9.22 5.94
N SER A 299 -6.12 -9.24 5.03
CA SER A 299 -6.25 -10.31 4.02
C SER A 299 -5.10 -10.36 3.00
N GLN A 300 -4.36 -9.27 2.81
CA GLN A 300 -3.30 -9.17 1.80
C GLN A 300 -1.89 -9.13 2.38
N VAL A 301 -1.72 -8.61 3.62
CA VAL A 301 -0.40 -8.32 4.19
C VAL A 301 0.51 -9.55 4.24
N TYR A 302 -0.03 -10.73 4.60
CA TYR A 302 0.75 -11.96 4.65
C TYR A 302 1.36 -12.29 3.28
N ARG A 303 0.53 -12.28 2.22
CA ARG A 303 0.99 -12.55 0.86
C ARG A 303 2.04 -11.56 0.39
N ILE A 304 1.86 -10.26 0.69
CA ILE A 304 2.81 -9.21 0.32
C ILE A 304 4.17 -9.44 0.96
N ILE A 305 4.20 -9.85 2.23
CA ILE A 305 5.44 -10.17 2.94
C ILE A 305 6.12 -11.41 2.35
N ILE A 306 5.35 -12.46 2.01
CA ILE A 306 5.91 -13.65 1.37
C ILE A 306 6.49 -13.31 0.00
N GLU A 307 5.79 -12.54 -0.83
CA GLU A 307 6.30 -12.07 -2.13
C GLU A 307 7.58 -11.22 -1.98
N LEU A 308 7.70 -10.44 -0.91
CA LEU A 308 8.93 -9.71 -0.58
C LEU A 308 10.07 -10.67 -0.20
N PHE A 309 9.80 -11.67 0.63
CA PHE A 309 10.78 -12.68 1.03
C PHE A 309 11.25 -13.51 -0.16
N ASP A 310 10.36 -13.90 -1.06
CA ASP A 310 10.70 -14.61 -2.30
C ASP A 310 11.66 -13.78 -3.16
N LYS A 311 11.40 -12.47 -3.32
CA LYS A 311 12.30 -11.56 -4.03
C LYS A 311 13.67 -11.44 -3.36
N PHE A 312 13.73 -11.39 -2.04
CA PHE A 312 15.00 -11.36 -1.32
C PHE A 312 15.82 -12.63 -1.56
N VAL A 313 15.17 -13.78 -1.52
CA VAL A 313 15.82 -15.06 -1.78
C VAL A 313 16.23 -15.22 -3.23
N GLU A 314 15.42 -14.76 -4.18
CA GLU A 314 15.71 -14.83 -5.62
C GLU A 314 16.88 -13.91 -6.02
N LEU A 315 16.88 -12.67 -5.54
CA LEU A 315 17.84 -11.66 -5.96
C LEU A 315 19.15 -11.66 -5.16
N LEU A 316 19.08 -11.93 -3.85
CA LEU A 316 20.17 -11.75 -2.91
C LEU A 316 20.42 -12.99 -2.03
N GLY A 317 19.75 -14.10 -2.29
CA GLY A 317 19.70 -15.24 -1.38
C GLY A 317 21.06 -15.78 -0.93
N GLU A 318 22.04 -15.83 -1.82
CA GLU A 318 23.38 -16.35 -1.53
C GLU A 318 24.34 -15.28 -0.96
N GLU A 319 23.92 -14.02 -0.88
CA GLU A 319 24.77 -12.94 -0.36
C GLU A 319 24.92 -13.06 1.15
N PRO A 320 26.19 -13.06 1.67
CA PRO A 320 26.44 -13.00 3.09
C PRO A 320 25.97 -11.67 3.67
N VAL A 321 25.21 -11.71 4.77
CA VAL A 321 24.63 -10.48 5.34
C VAL A 321 24.69 -10.47 6.86
N GLY A 322 25.00 -9.30 7.44
CA GLY A 322 24.83 -9.04 8.86
C GLY A 322 23.35 -8.82 9.23
N LEU A 323 22.96 -9.14 10.46
CA LEU A 323 21.56 -8.99 10.88
C LEU A 323 21.09 -7.53 10.77
N ASN A 324 21.91 -6.55 11.12
CA ASN A 324 21.60 -5.13 10.97
C ASN A 324 21.37 -4.71 9.51
N GLU A 325 22.20 -5.24 8.60
CA GLU A 325 22.04 -4.97 7.14
C GLU A 325 20.77 -5.61 6.62
N TYR A 326 20.45 -6.84 7.06
CA TYR A 326 19.18 -7.49 6.70
C TYR A 326 17.97 -6.70 7.20
N CYS A 327 18.00 -6.16 8.41
CA CYS A 327 16.92 -5.30 8.93
C CYS A 327 16.72 -4.06 8.05
N LYS A 328 17.81 -3.41 7.60
CA LYS A 328 17.73 -2.26 6.68
C LYS A 328 17.17 -2.64 5.31
N LEU A 329 17.59 -3.81 4.80
CA LEU A 329 17.05 -4.34 3.54
C LEU A 329 15.55 -4.62 3.66
N LEU A 330 15.13 -5.22 4.78
CA LEU A 330 13.72 -5.46 5.05
C LEU A 330 12.93 -4.15 5.15
N ASP A 331 13.44 -3.16 5.88
CA ASP A 331 12.79 -1.84 5.99
C ASP A 331 12.60 -1.18 4.63
N ALA A 332 13.62 -1.17 3.77
CA ALA A 332 13.53 -0.64 2.42
C ALA A 332 12.49 -1.39 1.56
N GLY A 333 12.44 -2.72 1.65
CA GLY A 333 11.44 -3.52 0.95
C GLY A 333 10.01 -3.26 1.44
N LEU A 334 9.84 -3.08 2.74
CA LEU A 334 8.55 -2.76 3.37
C LEU A 334 8.05 -1.35 3.01
N GLU A 335 8.95 -0.38 2.85
CA GLU A 335 8.61 0.98 2.41
C GLU A 335 7.99 1.00 1.01
N GLU A 336 8.43 0.11 0.13
CA GLU A 336 7.88 -0.05 -1.22
C GLU A 336 6.62 -0.94 -1.27
N ALA A 337 6.37 -1.73 -0.25
CA ALA A 337 5.24 -2.64 -0.19
C ALA A 337 3.91 -1.89 0.04
N ARG A 338 2.89 -2.21 -0.76
CA ARG A 338 1.59 -1.52 -0.75
C ARG A 338 0.44 -2.50 -0.88
N VAL A 339 -0.65 -2.19 -0.20
CA VAL A 339 -1.92 -2.92 -0.31
C VAL A 339 -2.85 -2.23 -1.31
N GLY A 340 -3.40 -2.99 -2.25
CA GLY A 340 -4.44 -2.51 -3.16
C GLY A 340 -5.81 -2.55 -2.49
N VAL A 341 -6.55 -1.45 -2.58
CA VAL A 341 -7.93 -1.36 -2.08
C VAL A 341 -8.92 -1.63 -3.22
N ILE A 342 -9.97 -2.41 -2.95
CA ILE A 342 -11.06 -2.66 -3.90
C ILE A 342 -12.31 -1.91 -3.40
N PRO A 343 -13.09 -1.25 -4.28
CA PRO A 343 -14.27 -0.50 -3.87
C PRO A 343 -15.27 -1.39 -3.11
N PRO A 344 -15.63 -1.07 -1.86
CA PRO A 344 -16.59 -1.88 -1.10
C PRO A 344 -18.05 -1.49 -1.36
N SER A 345 -18.32 -0.34 -1.98
CA SER A 345 -19.67 0.23 -2.13
C SER A 345 -20.02 0.50 -3.60
N VAL A 346 -21.34 0.50 -3.88
CA VAL A 346 -21.88 0.77 -5.23
C VAL A 346 -22.08 2.26 -5.50
N ASP A 347 -22.31 3.07 -4.45
CA ASP A 347 -22.51 4.53 -4.57
C ASP A 347 -21.49 5.30 -3.73
N GLN A 348 -20.36 5.61 -4.36
CA GLN A 348 -19.24 6.32 -3.73
C GLN A 348 -18.48 7.15 -4.77
N VAL A 349 -17.88 8.26 -4.32
CA VAL A 349 -16.95 9.06 -5.12
C VAL A 349 -15.69 8.23 -5.40
N VAL A 350 -15.18 8.30 -6.61
CA VAL A 350 -13.87 7.70 -6.94
C VAL A 350 -12.82 8.81 -6.91
N ALA A 351 -11.85 8.70 -6.03
CA ALA A 351 -10.70 9.60 -5.95
C ALA A 351 -9.41 8.86 -6.30
N GLY A 352 -8.59 9.45 -7.16
CA GLY A 352 -7.34 8.82 -7.55
C GLY A 352 -6.38 9.73 -8.30
N ASP A 353 -5.23 9.20 -8.69
CA ASP A 353 -4.22 9.97 -9.40
C ASP A 353 -4.44 10.01 -10.92
N MET A 354 -3.92 11.06 -11.54
CA MET A 354 -4.06 11.33 -12.97
C MET A 354 -3.46 10.23 -13.86
N GLN A 355 -2.46 9.48 -13.38
CA GLN A 355 -1.74 8.51 -14.20
C GLN A 355 -2.44 7.15 -14.25
N ARG A 356 -3.04 6.71 -13.14
CA ARG A 356 -3.57 5.35 -12.98
C ARG A 356 -5.08 5.27 -13.03
N THR A 357 -5.77 6.28 -12.48
CA THR A 357 -7.22 6.22 -12.33
C THR A 357 -7.93 6.37 -13.67
N ARG A 358 -8.84 5.44 -13.94
CA ARG A 358 -9.69 5.45 -15.14
C ARG A 358 -11.13 5.65 -14.71
N LEU A 359 -11.62 6.86 -14.90
CA LEU A 359 -13.01 7.21 -14.62
C LEU A 359 -13.89 6.77 -15.80
N LYS A 360 -14.88 5.94 -15.49
CA LYS A 360 -15.88 5.47 -16.44
C LYS A 360 -17.25 5.96 -15.99
N ASP A 361 -18.03 6.47 -16.95
CA ASP A 361 -19.41 6.91 -16.74
C ASP A 361 -19.58 8.01 -15.66
N ILE A 362 -18.59 8.90 -15.51
CA ILE A 362 -18.68 10.12 -14.71
C ILE A 362 -19.54 11.15 -15.45
N ARG A 363 -20.42 11.83 -14.69
CA ARG A 363 -21.40 12.78 -15.24
C ARG A 363 -20.85 14.21 -15.32
#